data_7d817201bb4ce62c8d8d93aa1f1a8c72
#
_entry.id   7d817201bb4ce62c8d8d93aa1f1a8c72
#
_cell.length_a   1.000
_cell.length_b   1.000
_cell.length_c   1.000
_cell.angle_alpha   90.00
_cell.angle_beta   90.00
_cell.angle_gamma   90.00
#
_symmetry.space_group_name_H-M   'P 1'
#
loop_
_entity.id
_entity.type
_entity.pdbx_description
1 polymer ?
#
loop_
_entity_poly.entity_id
_entity_poly.type
_entity_poly.pdbx_seq_one_letter_code
_entity_poly.pdbx_strand_id
1 'polypeptide(L)'
;MRTLCFLAGALLCASPILADDYRSCGETWHLPASPPSRIVALNQHAADLVLALGAGPTLAGVAYLDDTGAPQSEYFGVPVISPRYPSSEVLYAQKPDLVIGGFATAFGNGVTSRSGLGRNGVASYLLESACNGHSLDYFEHIRNDLSTLGALLHRQQRARELSDAMDSDLEKAKALTRRGRPLSVFYLDSEVNGLDSEGRRGFVTTLLAAAGARNLFADINQYRVTVSRETLLASDPDVILLADAQWSPASRKRQLLMQDPVLSTLRAVRENRMIDIPFTHLLPTVGSGRVALELARQLKALSP
;
A
#
# COMPACT_ATOMS: atom_id res chain seq x y z
N MET A 1 -51.46 -44.83 -41.33
CA MET A 1 -50.89 -44.40 -40.01
C MET A 1 -49.68 -43.51 -40.28
N ARG A 2 -49.82 -42.21 -40.05
CA ARG A 2 -48.74 -41.23 -40.24
C ARG A 2 -48.28 -40.79 -38.83
N THR A 3 -47.05 -41.13 -38.48
CA THR A 3 -46.44 -40.78 -37.20
C THR A 3 -45.81 -39.36 -37.32
N LEU A 4 -46.34 -38.39 -36.58
CA LEU A 4 -45.78 -37.06 -36.44
C LEU A 4 -44.68 -37.13 -35.37
N CYS A 5 -43.42 -36.85 -35.73
CA CYS A 5 -42.35 -36.57 -34.78
C CYS A 5 -42.38 -35.09 -34.39
N PHE A 6 -42.64 -34.78 -33.13
CA PHE A 6 -42.45 -33.46 -32.55
C PHE A 6 -40.95 -33.27 -32.16
N LEU A 7 -40.26 -32.36 -32.84
CA LEU A 7 -38.97 -31.84 -32.37
C LEU A 7 -39.24 -30.80 -31.29
N ALA A 8 -38.88 -31.13 -30.05
CA ALA A 8 -38.82 -30.15 -28.96
C ALA A 8 -37.50 -29.36 -29.06
N GLY A 9 -37.56 -28.12 -29.51
CA GLY A 9 -36.42 -27.20 -29.48
C GLY A 9 -36.20 -26.72 -28.04
N ALA A 10 -35.06 -27.08 -27.46
CA ALA A 10 -34.61 -26.52 -26.18
C ALA A 10 -34.11 -25.09 -26.42
N LEU A 11 -34.88 -24.08 -25.98
CA LEU A 11 -34.39 -22.71 -25.85
C LEU A 11 -33.37 -22.67 -24.69
N LEU A 12 -32.11 -22.58 -25.04
CA LEU A 12 -31.05 -22.16 -24.09
C LEU A 12 -31.28 -20.69 -23.74
N CYS A 13 -31.91 -20.43 -22.60
CA CYS A 13 -31.89 -19.11 -21.97
C CYS A 13 -30.44 -18.82 -21.54
N ALA A 14 -29.74 -18.03 -22.33
CA ALA A 14 -28.51 -17.37 -21.86
C ALA A 14 -28.95 -16.40 -20.76
N SER A 15 -28.63 -16.73 -19.49
CA SER A 15 -28.78 -15.80 -18.40
C SER A 15 -27.89 -14.58 -18.72
N PRO A 16 -28.36 -13.34 -18.58
CA PRO A 16 -27.49 -12.18 -18.68
C PRO A 16 -26.46 -12.32 -17.58
N ILE A 17 -25.18 -12.38 -17.97
CA ILE A 17 -24.07 -12.19 -17.05
C ILE A 17 -24.20 -10.76 -16.58
N LEU A 18 -24.71 -10.56 -15.35
CA LEU A 18 -24.71 -9.27 -14.71
C LEU A 18 -23.24 -8.85 -14.60
N ALA A 19 -22.89 -7.71 -15.18
CA ALA A 19 -21.59 -7.10 -14.95
C ALA A 19 -21.44 -6.93 -13.45
N ASP A 20 -20.39 -7.53 -12.86
CA ASP A 20 -20.15 -7.45 -11.43
C ASP A 20 -19.76 -6.01 -11.09
N ASP A 21 -20.63 -5.32 -10.35
CA ASP A 21 -20.34 -4.01 -9.80
C ASP A 21 -19.29 -4.15 -8.69
N TYR A 22 -18.32 -3.26 -8.66
CA TYR A 22 -17.38 -3.16 -7.56
C TYR A 22 -17.38 -1.77 -6.94
N ARG A 23 -16.98 -1.67 -5.68
CA ARG A 23 -16.88 -0.40 -4.98
C ARG A 23 -15.42 0.02 -4.86
N SER A 24 -15.17 1.31 -5.07
CA SER A 24 -13.87 1.93 -4.83
C SER A 24 -14.08 3.38 -4.41
N CYS A 25 -13.56 3.76 -3.25
CA CYS A 25 -13.73 5.09 -2.66
C CYS A 25 -15.21 5.50 -2.44
N GLY A 26 -16.06 4.56 -2.07
CA GLY A 26 -17.49 4.81 -1.85
C GLY A 26 -18.35 4.89 -3.10
N GLU A 27 -17.76 4.90 -4.29
CA GLU A 27 -18.45 4.90 -5.58
C GLU A 27 -18.61 3.48 -6.13
N THR A 28 -19.71 3.25 -6.85
CA THR A 28 -19.95 1.99 -7.56
C THR A 28 -19.47 2.11 -9.00
N TRP A 29 -18.73 1.12 -9.45
CA TRP A 29 -18.14 1.04 -10.78
C TRP A 29 -18.55 -0.25 -11.46
N HIS A 30 -18.76 -0.20 -12.78
CA HIS A 30 -19.12 -1.36 -13.58
C HIS A 30 -17.88 -1.95 -14.26
N LEU A 31 -17.73 -3.25 -14.19
CA LEU A 31 -16.75 -3.97 -14.98
C LEU A 31 -17.34 -4.36 -16.35
N PRO A 32 -16.48 -4.41 -17.40
CA PRO A 32 -16.84 -5.13 -18.62
C PRO A 32 -17.13 -6.61 -18.30
N ALA A 33 -17.93 -7.25 -19.14
CA ALA A 33 -18.38 -8.63 -18.96
C ALA A 33 -17.26 -9.70 -18.92
N SER A 34 -16.00 -9.32 -19.15
CA SER A 34 -14.81 -10.19 -19.07
C SER A 34 -13.81 -9.66 -18.04
N PRO A 35 -13.06 -10.54 -17.34
CA PRO A 35 -12.04 -10.11 -16.41
C PRO A 35 -11.00 -9.22 -17.10
N PRO A 36 -10.45 -8.21 -16.39
CA PRO A 36 -9.39 -7.37 -16.92
C PRO A 36 -8.20 -8.20 -17.39
N SER A 37 -7.73 -7.89 -18.59
CA SER A 37 -6.63 -8.60 -19.26
C SER A 37 -5.42 -7.70 -19.52
N ARG A 38 -5.59 -6.38 -19.41
CA ARG A 38 -4.58 -5.35 -19.64
C ARG A 38 -4.62 -4.31 -18.54
N ILE A 39 -3.90 -4.58 -17.47
CA ILE A 39 -3.87 -3.74 -16.28
C ILE A 39 -2.67 -2.79 -16.34
N VAL A 40 -2.87 -1.53 -16.01
CA VAL A 40 -1.79 -0.59 -15.70
C VAL A 40 -1.84 -0.25 -14.21
N ALA A 41 -0.72 -0.47 -13.51
CA ALA A 41 -0.58 -0.10 -12.10
C ALA A 41 0.24 1.20 -11.98
N LEU A 42 -0.33 2.21 -11.34
CA LEU A 42 0.23 3.56 -11.22
C LEU A 42 0.91 3.79 -9.86
N ASN A 43 1.46 2.81 -9.24
CA ASN A 43 2.34 2.87 -8.06
C ASN A 43 2.84 1.46 -7.75
N GLN A 44 4.00 1.36 -7.11
CA GLN A 44 4.62 0.08 -6.79
C GLN A 44 3.70 -0.84 -5.99
N HIS A 45 3.13 -0.38 -4.89
CA HIS A 45 2.26 -1.20 -4.04
C HIS A 45 0.95 -1.63 -4.73
N ALA A 46 0.48 -0.87 -5.73
CA ALA A 46 -0.64 -1.31 -6.59
C ALA A 46 -0.20 -2.46 -7.53
N ALA A 47 1.02 -2.38 -8.08
CA ALA A 47 1.59 -3.46 -8.89
C ALA A 47 1.84 -4.73 -8.05
N ASP A 48 2.40 -4.56 -6.84
CA ASP A 48 2.68 -5.66 -5.90
C ASP A 48 1.41 -6.43 -5.54
N LEU A 49 0.29 -5.73 -5.37
CA LEU A 49 -0.99 -6.36 -5.09
C LEU A 49 -1.46 -7.24 -6.26
N VAL A 50 -1.35 -6.78 -7.50
CA VAL A 50 -1.68 -7.57 -8.70
C VAL A 50 -0.74 -8.78 -8.83
N LEU A 51 0.55 -8.60 -8.59
CA LEU A 51 1.54 -9.68 -8.60
C LEU A 51 1.25 -10.72 -7.52
N ALA A 52 0.97 -10.29 -6.30
CA ALA A 52 0.67 -11.17 -5.17
C ALA A 52 -0.61 -12.01 -5.40
N LEU A 53 -1.61 -11.43 -6.09
CA LEU A 53 -2.81 -12.14 -6.53
C LEU A 53 -2.56 -13.16 -7.65
N GLY A 54 -1.32 -13.24 -8.17
CA GLY A 54 -0.99 -14.14 -9.29
C GLY A 54 -1.54 -13.68 -10.63
N ALA A 55 -1.85 -12.39 -10.75
CA ALA A 55 -2.35 -11.77 -11.98
C ALA A 55 -1.27 -11.00 -12.76
N GLY A 56 0.02 -11.22 -12.46
CA GLY A 56 1.15 -10.58 -13.14
C GLY A 56 1.08 -10.61 -14.67
N PRO A 57 0.71 -11.72 -15.32
CA PRO A 57 0.57 -11.78 -16.78
C PRO A 57 -0.44 -10.79 -17.38
N THR A 58 -1.35 -10.23 -16.59
CA THR A 58 -2.30 -9.20 -17.05
C THR A 58 -1.76 -7.78 -16.93
N LEU A 59 -0.61 -7.57 -16.25
CA LEU A 59 0.03 -6.25 -16.18
C LEU A 59 0.62 -5.87 -17.54
N ALA A 60 0.05 -4.84 -18.16
CA ALA A 60 0.53 -4.26 -19.41
C ALA A 60 1.58 -3.17 -19.16
N GLY A 61 1.67 -2.65 -17.93
CA GLY A 61 2.66 -1.65 -17.56
C GLY A 61 2.54 -1.22 -16.09
N VAL A 62 3.66 -0.77 -15.56
CA VAL A 62 3.74 -0.16 -14.23
C VAL A 62 4.37 1.23 -14.32
N ALA A 63 4.04 2.11 -13.39
CA ALA A 63 4.63 3.43 -13.33
C ALA A 63 4.81 3.88 -11.88
N TYR A 64 5.68 4.88 -11.68
CA TYR A 64 5.94 5.50 -10.39
C TYR A 64 6.30 4.46 -9.32
N LEU A 65 7.43 3.80 -9.52
CA LEU A 65 7.99 2.86 -8.56
C LEU A 65 8.84 3.63 -7.54
N ASP A 66 8.67 3.30 -6.27
CA ASP A 66 9.28 4.04 -5.17
C ASP A 66 10.73 3.60 -4.88
N ASP A 67 11.11 2.39 -5.29
CA ASP A 67 12.33 1.74 -4.79
C ASP A 67 13.21 1.17 -5.92
N THR A 68 13.33 1.92 -6.99
CA THR A 68 14.17 1.52 -8.12
C THR A 68 15.50 2.28 -8.10
N GLY A 69 16.56 1.65 -7.60
CA GLY A 69 17.91 2.22 -7.49
C GLY A 69 18.56 2.66 -8.80
N ALA A 70 17.95 2.35 -9.93
CA ALA A 70 18.32 2.81 -11.27
C ALA A 70 17.07 2.87 -12.15
N PRO A 71 17.09 3.58 -13.28
CA PRO A 71 16.04 3.49 -14.28
C PRO A 71 15.89 2.03 -14.70
N GLN A 72 14.86 1.36 -14.15
CA GLN A 72 14.53 0.00 -14.54
C GLN A 72 13.56 0.09 -15.73
N SER A 73 13.86 -0.65 -16.79
CA SER A 73 12.93 -0.82 -17.91
C SER A 73 11.79 -1.78 -17.57
N GLU A 74 11.98 -2.61 -16.55
CA GLU A 74 11.05 -3.67 -16.16
C GLU A 74 10.94 -3.81 -14.63
N TYR A 75 9.76 -4.20 -14.19
CA TYR A 75 9.45 -4.57 -12.81
C TYR A 75 8.84 -5.98 -12.80
N PHE A 76 9.61 -6.99 -12.37
CA PHE A 76 9.23 -8.40 -12.45
C PHE A 76 8.75 -8.83 -13.85
N GLY A 77 9.46 -8.39 -14.91
CA GLY A 77 9.11 -8.70 -16.29
C GLY A 77 7.99 -7.85 -16.89
N VAL A 78 7.46 -6.87 -16.14
CA VAL A 78 6.44 -5.92 -16.60
C VAL A 78 7.11 -4.61 -17.02
N PRO A 79 6.80 -4.02 -18.20
CA PRO A 79 7.39 -2.76 -18.63
C PRO A 79 7.13 -1.62 -17.65
N VAL A 80 8.17 -0.84 -17.31
CA VAL A 80 8.02 0.44 -16.60
C VAL A 80 7.75 1.52 -17.65
N ILE A 81 6.49 1.94 -17.74
CA ILE A 81 6.02 2.87 -18.79
C ILE A 81 6.34 4.33 -18.50
N SER A 82 6.61 4.66 -17.24
CA SER A 82 7.02 6.01 -16.82
C SER A 82 7.68 5.96 -15.42
N PRO A 83 8.74 6.78 -15.20
CA PRO A 83 9.37 6.90 -13.85
C PRO A 83 8.51 7.67 -12.86
N ARG A 84 7.48 8.40 -13.33
CA ARG A 84 6.45 9.09 -12.57
C ARG A 84 5.09 8.73 -13.13
N TYR A 85 4.03 9.45 -12.75
CA TYR A 85 2.74 9.25 -13.41
C TYR A 85 2.84 9.52 -14.91
N PRO A 86 2.34 8.61 -15.76
CA PRO A 86 2.39 8.77 -17.21
C PRO A 86 1.43 9.87 -17.67
N SER A 87 1.71 10.47 -18.83
CA SER A 87 0.70 11.25 -19.54
C SER A 87 -0.48 10.37 -19.97
N SER A 88 -1.63 10.99 -20.25
CA SER A 88 -2.79 10.27 -20.79
C SER A 88 -2.44 9.47 -22.06
N GLU A 89 -1.60 10.05 -22.94
CA GLU A 89 -1.17 9.40 -24.17
C GLU A 89 -0.38 8.12 -23.90
N VAL A 90 0.61 8.19 -23.00
CA VAL A 90 1.43 7.03 -22.61
C VAL A 90 0.56 5.97 -21.96
N LEU A 91 -0.39 6.38 -21.11
CA LEU A 91 -1.33 5.47 -20.45
C LEU A 91 -2.21 4.75 -21.47
N TYR A 92 -2.89 5.47 -22.35
CA TYR A 92 -3.79 4.89 -23.35
C TYR A 92 -3.06 4.10 -24.44
N ALA A 93 -1.78 4.39 -24.71
CA ALA A 93 -0.94 3.58 -25.60
C ALA A 93 -0.80 2.12 -25.11
N GLN A 94 -0.93 1.88 -23.78
CA GLN A 94 -0.95 0.54 -23.21
C GLN A 94 -2.27 -0.20 -23.44
N LYS A 95 -3.32 0.48 -23.96
CA LYS A 95 -4.67 -0.06 -24.17
C LYS A 95 -5.22 -0.76 -22.90
N PRO A 96 -5.19 -0.09 -21.74
CA PRO A 96 -5.65 -0.71 -20.51
C PRO A 96 -7.17 -0.94 -20.53
N ASP A 97 -7.61 -2.01 -19.89
CA ASP A 97 -9.02 -2.25 -19.54
C ASP A 97 -9.27 -1.97 -18.03
N LEU A 98 -8.19 -1.96 -17.21
CA LEU A 98 -8.22 -1.54 -15.82
C LEU A 98 -6.97 -0.72 -15.48
N VAL A 99 -7.14 0.37 -14.74
CA VAL A 99 -6.05 1.16 -14.15
C VAL A 99 -6.17 1.16 -12.64
N ILE A 100 -5.10 0.76 -11.93
CA ILE A 100 -5.06 0.70 -10.47
C ILE A 100 -4.11 1.78 -9.95
N GLY A 101 -4.59 2.65 -9.06
CA GLY A 101 -3.80 3.67 -8.38
C GLY A 101 -3.57 3.32 -6.91
N GLY A 102 -2.35 3.54 -6.42
CA GLY A 102 -2.00 3.31 -5.02
C GLY A 102 -2.11 4.56 -4.15
N PHE A 103 -1.95 5.75 -4.74
CA PHE A 103 -2.11 7.04 -4.05
C PHE A 103 -3.23 7.87 -4.67
N ALA A 104 -3.84 8.76 -3.88
CA ALA A 104 -4.89 9.67 -4.35
C ALA A 104 -4.47 10.50 -5.58
N THR A 105 -3.18 10.79 -5.71
CA THR A 105 -2.59 11.54 -6.82
C THR A 105 -2.51 10.75 -8.13
N ALA A 106 -2.73 9.43 -8.12
CA ALA A 106 -2.64 8.57 -9.30
C ALA A 106 -3.65 8.96 -10.39
N PHE A 107 -4.80 9.53 -10.01
CA PHE A 107 -5.85 9.99 -10.92
C PHE A 107 -6.00 11.51 -10.94
N GLY A 108 -4.94 12.22 -10.61
CA GLY A 108 -4.89 13.67 -10.55
C GLY A 108 -4.40 14.32 -11.85
N ASN A 109 -3.97 15.57 -11.71
CA ASN A 109 -3.48 16.41 -12.82
C ASN A 109 -2.34 15.76 -13.59
N GLY A 110 -2.47 15.74 -14.92
CA GLY A 110 -1.44 15.25 -15.84
C GLY A 110 -1.58 13.76 -16.24
N VAL A 111 -2.40 12.98 -15.52
CA VAL A 111 -2.70 11.58 -15.91
C VAL A 111 -4.07 11.54 -16.61
N THR A 112 -5.08 11.11 -15.90
CA THR A 112 -6.50 11.20 -16.29
C THR A 112 -7.36 10.99 -15.05
N SER A 113 -8.55 11.57 -15.02
CA SER A 113 -9.49 11.32 -13.93
C SER A 113 -10.13 9.93 -14.08
N ARG A 114 -10.58 9.34 -12.96
CA ARG A 114 -11.33 8.08 -12.97
C ARG A 114 -12.58 8.17 -13.88
N SER A 115 -13.31 9.30 -13.81
CA SER A 115 -14.44 9.55 -14.73
C SER A 115 -14.01 9.67 -16.20
N GLY A 116 -12.80 10.18 -16.47
CA GLY A 116 -12.21 10.22 -17.81
C GLY A 116 -11.94 8.81 -18.35
N LEU A 117 -11.37 7.94 -17.53
CA LEU A 117 -11.16 6.53 -17.86
C LEU A 117 -12.51 5.83 -18.17
N GLY A 118 -13.51 6.00 -17.30
CA GLY A 118 -14.82 5.40 -17.49
C GLY A 118 -15.51 5.83 -18.79
N ARG A 119 -15.42 7.12 -19.17
CA ARG A 119 -15.93 7.59 -20.49
C ARG A 119 -15.25 6.91 -21.69
N ASN A 120 -14.04 6.44 -21.52
CA ASN A 120 -13.29 5.70 -22.54
C ASN A 120 -13.39 4.17 -22.39
N GLY A 121 -14.32 3.68 -21.56
CA GLY A 121 -14.54 2.25 -21.34
C GLY A 121 -13.43 1.56 -20.53
N VAL A 122 -12.59 2.32 -19.81
CA VAL A 122 -11.51 1.81 -18.97
C VAL A 122 -11.96 1.84 -17.51
N ALA A 123 -11.93 0.70 -16.85
CA ALA A 123 -12.20 0.60 -15.42
C ALA A 123 -11.06 1.22 -14.60
N SER A 124 -11.37 1.69 -13.38
CA SER A 124 -10.35 2.24 -12.49
C SER A 124 -10.58 1.83 -11.05
N TYR A 125 -9.50 1.45 -10.36
CA TYR A 125 -9.52 1.14 -8.93
C TYR A 125 -8.51 2.02 -8.21
N LEU A 126 -8.92 2.66 -7.13
CA LEU A 126 -8.03 3.35 -6.20
C LEU A 126 -8.02 2.55 -4.91
N LEU A 127 -6.82 2.21 -4.41
CA LEU A 127 -6.69 1.47 -3.15
C LEU A 127 -7.39 2.21 -2.01
N GLU A 128 -8.06 1.49 -1.13
CA GLU A 128 -8.91 2.09 -0.09
C GLU A 128 -8.15 3.05 0.83
N SER A 129 -6.90 2.74 1.15
CA SER A 129 -6.04 3.62 1.95
C SER A 129 -5.74 4.97 1.30
N ALA A 130 -5.96 5.10 0.00
CA ALA A 130 -5.79 6.34 -0.77
C ALA A 130 -7.10 7.12 -0.97
N CYS A 131 -8.24 6.58 -0.56
CA CYS A 131 -9.53 7.23 -0.68
C CYS A 131 -9.69 8.38 0.31
N ASN A 132 -10.34 9.47 -0.11
CA ASN A 132 -10.66 10.56 0.81
C ASN A 132 -11.60 10.08 1.93
N GLY A 133 -11.30 10.45 3.18
CA GLY A 133 -12.15 10.13 4.32
C GLY A 133 -12.17 8.66 4.74
N HIS A 134 -11.17 7.86 4.30
CA HIS A 134 -11.02 6.47 4.72
C HIS A 134 -10.90 6.36 6.26
N SER A 135 -11.25 5.21 6.82
CA SER A 135 -11.03 4.88 8.24
C SER A 135 -9.52 4.78 8.54
N LEU A 136 -9.17 4.62 9.81
CA LEU A 136 -7.78 4.40 10.22
C LEU A 136 -7.43 2.91 10.36
N ASP A 137 -8.34 2.01 10.01
CA ASP A 137 -8.07 0.57 9.96
C ASP A 137 -7.46 0.18 8.61
N TYR A 138 -6.17 0.42 8.49
CA TYR A 138 -5.42 0.12 7.27
C TYR A 138 -5.35 -1.38 6.94
N PHE A 139 -5.38 -2.25 7.94
CA PHE A 139 -5.40 -3.69 7.68
C PHE A 139 -6.76 -4.14 7.11
N GLU A 140 -7.86 -3.49 7.51
CA GLU A 140 -9.16 -3.70 6.87
C GLU A 140 -9.13 -3.23 5.42
N HIS A 141 -8.52 -2.07 5.11
CA HIS A 141 -8.37 -1.60 3.74
C HIS A 141 -7.62 -2.62 2.86
N ILE A 142 -6.51 -3.20 3.39
CA ILE A 142 -5.77 -4.23 2.65
C ILE A 142 -6.65 -5.46 2.39
N ARG A 143 -7.46 -5.90 3.36
CA ARG A 143 -8.40 -7.03 3.16
C ARG A 143 -9.45 -6.71 2.11
N ASN A 144 -9.99 -5.50 2.12
CA ASN A 144 -11.00 -5.06 1.17
C ASN A 144 -10.41 -4.93 -0.24
N ASP A 145 -9.20 -4.37 -0.38
CA ASP A 145 -8.47 -4.32 -1.65
C ASP A 145 -8.21 -5.74 -2.19
N LEU A 146 -7.74 -6.67 -1.33
CA LEU A 146 -7.56 -8.08 -1.70
C LEU A 146 -8.86 -8.72 -2.15
N SER A 147 -9.94 -8.54 -1.39
CA SER A 147 -11.25 -9.11 -1.70
C SER A 147 -11.79 -8.58 -3.02
N THR A 148 -11.78 -7.26 -3.20
CA THR A 148 -12.30 -6.59 -4.40
C THR A 148 -11.48 -6.95 -5.63
N LEU A 149 -10.16 -6.73 -5.61
CA LEU A 149 -9.30 -7.07 -6.75
C LEU A 149 -9.24 -8.59 -6.99
N GLY A 150 -9.31 -9.39 -5.92
CA GLY A 150 -9.41 -10.84 -6.04
C GLY A 150 -10.67 -11.28 -6.80
N ALA A 151 -11.82 -10.62 -6.56
CA ALA A 151 -13.05 -10.86 -7.33
C ALA A 151 -12.90 -10.39 -8.78
N LEU A 152 -12.43 -9.15 -8.99
CA LEU A 152 -12.24 -8.54 -10.30
C LEU A 152 -11.30 -9.37 -11.21
N LEU A 153 -10.26 -9.94 -10.65
CA LEU A 153 -9.22 -10.69 -11.35
C LEU A 153 -9.44 -12.20 -11.35
N HIS A 154 -10.59 -12.67 -10.83
CA HIS A 154 -10.89 -14.10 -10.66
C HIS A 154 -9.79 -14.84 -9.87
N ARG A 155 -9.33 -14.21 -8.76
CA ARG A 155 -8.31 -14.73 -7.84
C ARG A 155 -8.79 -14.78 -6.39
N GLN A 156 -10.08 -15.02 -6.18
CA GLN A 156 -10.73 -14.98 -4.85
C GLN A 156 -10.06 -15.93 -3.84
N GLN A 157 -9.66 -17.13 -4.29
CA GLN A 157 -8.97 -18.06 -3.40
C GLN A 157 -7.62 -17.48 -2.96
N ARG A 158 -6.83 -16.96 -3.92
CA ARG A 158 -5.54 -16.35 -3.62
C ARG A 158 -5.66 -15.13 -2.71
N ALA A 159 -6.69 -14.31 -2.91
CA ALA A 159 -7.00 -13.16 -2.06
C ALA A 159 -7.25 -13.59 -0.60
N ARG A 160 -8.04 -14.66 -0.39
CA ARG A 160 -8.26 -15.22 0.95
C ARG A 160 -6.95 -15.73 1.58
N GLU A 161 -6.16 -16.51 0.84
CA GLU A 161 -4.86 -17.01 1.34
C GLU A 161 -3.93 -15.87 1.79
N LEU A 162 -3.88 -14.78 1.05
CA LEU A 162 -3.07 -13.60 1.39
C LEU A 162 -3.61 -12.88 2.63
N SER A 163 -4.93 -12.74 2.75
CA SER A 163 -5.59 -12.14 3.90
C SER A 163 -5.34 -12.97 5.16
N ASP A 164 -5.52 -14.30 5.08
CA ASP A 164 -5.30 -15.23 6.19
C ASP A 164 -3.83 -15.24 6.64
N ALA A 165 -2.89 -15.16 5.69
CA ALA A 165 -1.46 -15.06 5.99
C ALA A 165 -1.13 -13.75 6.72
N MET A 166 -1.69 -12.63 6.29
CA MET A 166 -1.53 -11.33 6.95
C MET A 166 -2.08 -11.39 8.39
N ASP A 167 -3.29 -11.93 8.58
CA ASP A 167 -3.92 -12.04 9.89
C ASP A 167 -3.13 -12.96 10.84
N SER A 168 -2.61 -14.08 10.31
CA SER A 168 -1.73 -14.98 11.06
C SER A 168 -0.45 -14.26 11.53
N ASP A 169 0.15 -13.43 10.70
CA ASP A 169 1.36 -12.68 11.07
C ASP A 169 1.04 -11.57 12.08
N LEU A 170 -0.12 -10.90 11.98
CA LEU A 170 -0.60 -9.93 12.97
C LEU A 170 -0.82 -10.58 14.35
N GLU A 171 -1.44 -11.76 14.41
CA GLU A 171 -1.62 -12.48 15.66
C GLU A 171 -0.29 -12.92 16.29
N LYS A 172 0.69 -13.34 15.46
CA LYS A 172 2.05 -13.62 15.95
C LYS A 172 2.74 -12.36 16.48
N ALA A 173 2.59 -11.21 15.80
CA ALA A 173 3.13 -9.94 16.25
C ALA A 173 2.54 -9.56 17.60
N LYS A 174 1.23 -9.65 17.75
CA LYS A 174 0.50 -9.40 18.99
C LYS A 174 0.98 -10.32 20.15
N ALA A 175 1.24 -11.60 19.87
CA ALA A 175 1.77 -12.53 20.86
C ALA A 175 3.18 -12.18 21.36
N LEU A 176 3.95 -11.38 20.60
CA LEU A 176 5.26 -10.87 21.00
C LEU A 176 5.18 -9.61 21.85
N THR A 177 4.01 -8.95 21.89
CA THR A 177 3.80 -7.70 22.61
C THR A 177 3.98 -7.91 24.12
N ARG A 178 4.77 -7.04 24.71
CA ARG A 178 5.05 -7.08 26.16
C ARG A 178 3.87 -6.55 26.98
N ARG A 179 3.75 -7.07 28.19
CA ARG A 179 2.92 -6.42 29.24
C ARG A 179 3.65 -5.18 29.74
N GLY A 180 2.94 -4.05 29.82
CA GLY A 180 3.48 -2.79 30.30
C GLY A 180 3.32 -1.65 29.30
N ARG A 181 4.09 -0.55 29.51
CA ARG A 181 4.06 0.60 28.60
C ARG A 181 4.68 0.21 27.23
N PRO A 182 3.98 0.45 26.12
CA PRO A 182 4.58 0.29 24.78
C PRO A 182 5.80 1.19 24.62
N LEU A 183 6.80 0.74 23.87
CA LEU A 183 7.91 1.59 23.48
C LEU A 183 7.40 2.76 22.62
N SER A 184 7.85 3.97 22.92
CA SER A 184 7.60 5.15 22.08
C SER A 184 8.57 5.15 20.92
N VAL A 185 8.04 5.27 19.70
CA VAL A 185 8.83 5.24 18.46
C VAL A 185 8.67 6.56 17.73
N PHE A 186 9.79 7.22 17.47
CA PHE A 186 9.83 8.31 16.50
C PHE A 186 10.09 7.74 15.11
N TYR A 187 9.15 7.93 14.21
CA TYR A 187 9.31 7.60 12.79
C TYR A 187 9.90 8.81 12.06
N LEU A 188 11.05 8.64 11.41
CA LEU A 188 11.68 9.64 10.56
C LEU A 188 11.51 9.25 9.09
N ASP A 189 10.55 9.89 8.43
CA ASP A 189 10.26 9.70 7.01
C ASP A 189 11.33 10.37 6.13
N SER A 190 11.53 11.67 6.36
CA SER A 190 12.45 12.51 5.58
C SER A 190 13.07 13.57 6.47
N GLU A 191 14.30 14.01 6.10
CA GLU A 191 15.02 15.09 6.74
C GLU A 191 15.26 16.29 5.79
N VAL A 192 14.59 16.28 4.63
CA VAL A 192 14.85 17.27 3.57
C VAL A 192 14.30 18.65 3.93
N ASN A 193 13.10 18.73 4.51
CA ASN A 193 12.44 19.98 4.88
C ASN A 193 12.21 20.11 6.40
N GLY A 194 12.95 19.37 7.21
CA GLY A 194 12.78 19.24 8.64
C GLY A 194 12.76 17.77 9.03
N LEU A 195 12.39 17.45 10.26
CA LEU A 195 12.23 16.07 10.68
C LEU A 195 10.79 15.64 10.40
N ASP A 196 10.54 15.13 9.19
CA ASP A 196 9.20 14.70 8.77
C ASP A 196 8.85 13.34 9.36
N SER A 197 7.63 13.22 9.86
CA SER A 197 7.07 12.04 10.52
C SER A 197 5.58 11.89 10.14
N GLU A 198 4.93 10.90 10.71
CA GLU A 198 3.48 10.70 10.59
C GLU A 198 2.77 10.90 11.93
N GLY A 199 1.57 11.45 11.86
CA GLY A 199 0.64 11.52 12.97
C GLY A 199 -0.33 10.32 12.99
N ARG A 200 -1.43 10.49 13.72
CA ARG A 200 -2.46 9.46 13.91
C ARG A 200 -3.04 8.92 12.60
N ARG A 201 -3.12 9.75 11.56
CA ARG A 201 -3.74 9.40 10.28
C ARG A 201 -2.79 8.65 9.34
N GLY A 202 -1.51 8.54 9.66
CA GLY A 202 -0.53 7.81 8.85
C GLY A 202 -0.55 6.30 9.11
N PHE A 203 -0.23 5.51 8.09
CA PHE A 203 -0.20 4.05 8.18
C PHE A 203 0.82 3.54 9.21
N VAL A 204 1.97 4.23 9.34
CA VAL A 204 3.02 3.82 10.30
C VAL A 204 2.51 3.81 11.73
N THR A 205 1.55 4.68 12.08
CA THR A 205 0.91 4.65 13.40
C THR A 205 0.17 3.32 13.64
N THR A 206 -0.59 2.85 12.64
CA THR A 206 -1.29 1.56 12.70
C THR A 206 -0.31 0.38 12.72
N LEU A 207 0.74 0.45 11.90
CA LEU A 207 1.78 -0.58 11.80
C LEU A 207 2.53 -0.74 13.14
N LEU A 208 2.96 0.37 13.76
CA LEU A 208 3.62 0.36 15.05
C LEU A 208 2.72 -0.18 16.16
N ALA A 209 1.44 0.18 16.16
CA ALA A 209 0.47 -0.36 17.11
C ALA A 209 0.33 -1.89 16.97
N ALA A 210 0.28 -2.40 15.75
CA ALA A 210 0.25 -3.85 15.47
C ALA A 210 1.54 -4.55 15.92
N ALA A 211 2.69 -3.85 15.87
CA ALA A 211 3.97 -4.34 16.37
C ALA A 211 4.15 -4.19 17.90
N GLY A 212 3.14 -3.68 18.62
CA GLY A 212 3.18 -3.50 20.07
C GLY A 212 3.95 -2.25 20.54
N ALA A 213 4.12 -1.27 19.68
CA ALA A 213 4.73 0.02 19.98
C ALA A 213 3.75 1.17 19.78
N ARG A 214 4.15 2.37 20.17
CA ARG A 214 3.35 3.58 20.01
C ARG A 214 4.12 4.61 19.18
N ASN A 215 3.52 5.08 18.09
CA ASN A 215 4.05 6.24 17.40
C ASN A 215 4.07 7.45 18.35
N LEU A 216 5.19 8.16 18.39
CA LEU A 216 5.38 9.34 19.24
C LEU A 216 4.29 10.40 19.03
N PHE A 217 3.82 10.54 17.78
CA PHE A 217 2.81 11.51 17.36
C PHE A 217 1.41 10.91 17.11
N ALA A 218 1.12 9.76 17.70
CA ALA A 218 -0.18 9.08 17.55
C ALA A 218 -1.40 9.93 17.98
N ASP A 219 -1.21 10.96 18.80
CA ASP A 219 -2.29 11.86 19.25
C ASP A 219 -2.55 13.03 18.29
N ILE A 220 -1.63 13.30 17.37
CA ILE A 220 -1.76 14.37 16.39
C ILE A 220 -2.61 13.87 15.22
N ASN A 221 -3.82 14.44 15.05
CA ASN A 221 -4.77 14.03 14.01
C ASN A 221 -4.40 14.56 12.61
N GLN A 222 -3.22 14.24 12.15
CA GLN A 222 -2.67 14.58 10.83
C GLN A 222 -2.03 13.37 10.17
N TYR A 223 -1.85 13.40 8.85
CA TYR A 223 -1.03 12.44 8.13
C TYR A 223 0.44 12.70 8.37
N ARG A 224 0.91 13.91 8.03
CA ARG A 224 2.30 14.34 8.19
C ARG A 224 2.44 15.29 9.36
N VAL A 225 3.56 15.15 10.05
CA VAL A 225 3.97 16.01 11.15
C VAL A 225 5.43 16.36 10.92
N THR A 226 5.75 17.63 10.77
CA THR A 226 7.14 18.12 10.74
C THR A 226 7.54 18.56 12.14
N VAL A 227 8.64 18.07 12.65
CA VAL A 227 9.07 18.22 14.05
C VAL A 227 10.33 19.04 14.15
N SER A 228 10.40 19.92 15.15
CA SER A 228 11.66 20.61 15.49
C SER A 228 12.59 19.68 16.30
N ARG A 229 13.89 20.00 16.30
CA ARG A 229 14.89 19.29 17.12
C ARG A 229 14.55 19.33 18.60
N GLU A 230 14.11 20.51 19.07
CA GLU A 230 13.76 20.76 20.46
C GLU A 230 12.55 19.94 20.88
N THR A 231 11.53 19.86 20.02
CA THR A 231 10.34 19.02 20.26
C THR A 231 10.73 17.55 20.34
N LEU A 232 11.58 17.06 19.44
CA LEU A 232 12.04 15.68 19.47
C LEU A 232 12.89 15.39 20.71
N LEU A 233 13.79 16.31 21.09
CA LEU A 233 14.61 16.19 22.30
C LEU A 233 13.74 16.13 23.56
N ALA A 234 12.75 17.00 23.67
CA ALA A 234 11.83 17.01 24.81
C ALA A 234 10.96 15.74 24.91
N SER A 235 10.72 15.09 23.78
CA SER A 235 9.90 13.87 23.71
C SER A 235 10.70 12.59 24.03
N ASP A 236 12.01 12.58 23.87
CA ASP A 236 12.97 11.50 24.11
C ASP A 236 12.43 10.09 23.78
N PRO A 237 12.24 9.74 22.50
CA PRO A 237 11.68 8.46 22.10
C PRO A 237 12.55 7.28 22.56
N ASP A 238 11.88 6.13 22.83
CA ASP A 238 12.59 4.89 23.18
C ASP A 238 13.35 4.29 21.99
N VAL A 239 12.83 4.48 20.76
CA VAL A 239 13.38 3.96 19.50
C VAL A 239 13.14 4.97 18.38
N ILE A 240 14.06 5.01 17.41
CA ILE A 240 13.88 5.77 16.16
C ILE A 240 13.76 4.78 15.00
N LEU A 241 12.69 4.88 14.23
CA LEU A 241 12.45 4.13 13.00
C LEU A 241 12.81 5.02 11.81
N LEU A 242 13.78 4.59 11.00
CA LEU A 242 14.29 5.34 9.86
C LEU A 242 13.76 4.73 8.56
N ALA A 243 12.92 5.45 7.84
CA ALA A 243 12.57 5.05 6.48
C ALA A 243 13.82 5.03 5.59
N ASP A 244 14.01 3.97 4.84
CA ASP A 244 15.08 3.87 3.85
C ASP A 244 14.49 4.03 2.46
N ALA A 245 14.73 5.19 1.84
CA ALA A 245 14.26 5.54 0.51
C ALA A 245 15.40 6.19 -0.27
N GLN A 246 15.39 6.07 -1.61
CA GLN A 246 16.43 6.64 -2.44
C GLN A 246 16.60 8.15 -2.28
N TRP A 247 15.48 8.87 -2.18
CA TRP A 247 15.49 10.34 -2.01
C TRP A 247 15.89 10.77 -0.60
N SER A 248 15.84 9.85 0.37
CA SER A 248 16.16 10.08 1.78
C SER A 248 16.64 8.76 2.42
N PRO A 249 17.90 8.35 2.18
CA PRO A 249 18.44 7.09 2.69
C PRO A 249 18.53 7.06 4.22
N ALA A 250 18.27 5.90 4.83
CA ALA A 250 18.40 5.69 6.28
C ALA A 250 19.81 6.04 6.78
N SER A 251 20.84 5.73 5.99
CA SER A 251 22.22 6.07 6.32
C SER A 251 22.45 7.57 6.51
N ARG A 252 21.85 8.42 5.64
CA ARG A 252 21.93 9.88 5.75
C ARG A 252 21.18 10.40 6.98
N LYS A 253 20.00 9.85 7.27
CA LYS A 253 19.22 10.18 8.48
C LYS A 253 20.00 9.80 9.74
N ARG A 254 20.59 8.61 9.76
CA ARG A 254 21.43 8.14 10.87
C ARG A 254 22.63 9.06 11.08
N GLN A 255 23.32 9.45 10.00
CA GLN A 255 24.45 10.38 10.08
C GLN A 255 24.00 11.74 10.64
N LEU A 256 22.87 12.29 10.18
CA LEU A 256 22.29 13.52 10.72
C LEU A 256 22.06 13.40 12.24
N LEU A 257 21.37 12.34 12.69
CA LEU A 257 21.08 12.13 14.11
C LEU A 257 22.34 12.03 14.97
N MET A 258 23.40 11.39 14.47
CA MET A 258 24.63 11.19 15.19
C MET A 258 25.56 12.44 15.20
N GLN A 259 25.48 13.29 14.18
CA GLN A 259 26.37 14.46 14.04
C GLN A 259 25.72 15.77 14.51
N ASP A 260 24.40 15.84 14.59
CA ASP A 260 23.72 17.04 15.08
C ASP A 260 23.94 17.19 16.60
N PRO A 261 24.40 18.36 17.06
CA PRO A 261 24.75 18.57 18.49
C PRO A 261 23.59 18.35 19.45
N VAL A 262 22.34 18.56 19.00
CA VAL A 262 21.13 18.38 19.82
C VAL A 262 20.66 16.93 19.73
N LEU A 263 20.48 16.42 18.50
CA LEU A 263 19.89 15.10 18.27
C LEU A 263 20.79 13.95 18.74
N SER A 264 22.13 14.12 18.71
CA SER A 264 23.08 13.12 19.21
C SER A 264 22.96 12.89 20.73
N THR A 265 22.31 13.79 21.45
CA THR A 265 22.07 13.64 22.90
C THR A 265 20.86 12.76 23.23
N LEU A 266 19.96 12.48 22.25
CA LEU A 266 18.84 11.58 22.42
C LEU A 266 19.29 10.20 22.90
N ARG A 267 18.58 9.64 23.86
CA ARG A 267 18.89 8.32 24.41
C ARG A 267 18.88 7.24 23.32
N ALA A 268 17.87 7.26 22.42
CA ALA A 268 17.79 6.32 21.32
C ALA A 268 19.00 6.39 20.36
N VAL A 269 19.57 7.56 20.15
CA VAL A 269 20.79 7.73 19.32
C VAL A 269 22.03 7.21 20.06
N ARG A 270 22.21 7.60 21.32
CA ARG A 270 23.36 7.19 22.14
C ARG A 270 23.44 5.69 22.38
N GLU A 271 22.28 5.04 22.53
CA GLU A 271 22.15 3.61 22.74
C GLU A 271 22.00 2.82 21.43
N ASN A 272 22.14 3.49 20.28
CA ASN A 272 21.95 2.91 18.94
C ASN A 272 20.62 2.16 18.77
N ARG A 273 19.56 2.70 19.36
CA ARG A 273 18.19 2.15 19.25
C ARG A 273 17.50 2.72 18.02
N MET A 274 18.07 2.46 16.87
CA MET A 274 17.62 2.93 15.57
C MET A 274 17.39 1.73 14.65
N ILE A 275 16.23 1.66 14.03
CA ILE A 275 15.82 0.59 13.10
C ILE A 275 15.70 1.19 11.71
N ASP A 276 16.43 0.64 10.75
CA ASP A 276 16.28 1.00 9.33
C ASP A 276 15.22 0.09 8.72
N ILE A 277 14.30 0.67 7.93
CA ILE A 277 13.22 -0.07 7.29
C ILE A 277 12.99 0.46 5.86
N PRO A 278 12.93 -0.42 4.85
CA PRO A 278 12.60 0.00 3.48
C PRO A 278 11.31 0.82 3.44
N PHE A 279 11.30 1.92 2.71
CA PHE A 279 10.12 2.80 2.58
C PHE A 279 8.89 2.03 2.08
N THR A 280 9.08 1.09 1.16
CA THR A 280 8.00 0.25 0.62
C THR A 280 7.31 -0.62 1.67
N HIS A 281 7.99 -0.94 2.78
CA HIS A 281 7.40 -1.62 3.94
C HIS A 281 6.53 -0.71 4.82
N LEU A 282 6.62 0.60 4.61
CA LEU A 282 5.85 1.62 5.33
C LEU A 282 4.60 2.07 4.57
N LEU A 283 4.26 1.36 3.50
CA LEU A 283 3.03 1.51 2.75
C LEU A 283 2.06 0.36 3.10
N PRO A 284 0.73 0.61 3.09
CA PRO A 284 -0.25 -0.45 3.32
C PRO A 284 -0.25 -1.42 2.13
N THR A 285 0.30 -2.62 2.33
CA THR A 285 0.49 -3.66 1.31
C THR A 285 0.11 -5.03 1.86
N VAL A 286 0.05 -6.03 0.98
CA VAL A 286 -0.15 -7.44 1.37
C VAL A 286 0.93 -7.96 2.32
N GLY A 287 2.12 -7.35 2.31
CA GLY A 287 3.24 -7.68 3.20
C GLY A 287 3.15 -7.07 4.60
N SER A 288 2.20 -6.18 4.86
CA SER A 288 2.16 -5.37 6.08
C SER A 288 2.05 -6.18 7.37
N GLY A 289 1.36 -7.34 7.35
CA GLY A 289 1.31 -8.24 8.50
C GLY A 289 2.69 -8.80 8.85
N ARG A 290 3.46 -9.23 7.84
CA ARG A 290 4.85 -9.70 8.03
C ARG A 290 5.75 -8.58 8.56
N VAL A 291 5.62 -7.38 8.01
CA VAL A 291 6.38 -6.20 8.48
C VAL A 291 6.07 -5.90 9.94
N ALA A 292 4.80 -5.95 10.35
CA ALA A 292 4.41 -5.80 11.76
C ALA A 292 5.08 -6.86 12.66
N LEU A 293 5.11 -8.12 12.21
CA LEU A 293 5.75 -9.22 12.94
C LEU A 293 7.28 -9.03 13.05
N GLU A 294 7.93 -8.59 11.99
CA GLU A 294 9.37 -8.33 11.98
C GLU A 294 9.72 -7.15 12.89
N LEU A 295 8.95 -6.07 12.84
CA LEU A 295 9.09 -4.92 13.75
C LEU A 295 8.86 -5.35 15.20
N ALA A 296 7.85 -6.17 15.49
CA ALA A 296 7.61 -6.68 16.85
C ALA A 296 8.80 -7.46 17.40
N ARG A 297 9.49 -8.26 16.57
CA ARG A 297 10.72 -8.98 16.97
C ARG A 297 11.87 -8.02 17.27
N GLN A 298 12.10 -7.03 16.39
CA GLN A 298 13.16 -6.05 16.56
C GLN A 298 12.92 -5.18 17.81
N LEU A 299 11.70 -4.69 18.02
CA LEU A 299 11.31 -3.91 19.18
C LEU A 299 11.45 -4.72 20.49
N LYS A 300 11.12 -6.01 20.45
CA LYS A 300 11.33 -6.92 21.59
C LYS A 300 12.80 -7.09 21.93
N ALA A 301 13.69 -7.16 20.94
CA ALA A 301 15.13 -7.26 21.15
C ALA A 301 15.75 -5.98 21.73
N LEU A 302 15.16 -4.81 21.45
CA LEU A 302 15.57 -3.51 22.00
C LEU A 302 14.95 -3.21 23.37
N SER A 303 14.06 -4.05 23.85
CA SER A 303 13.43 -3.86 25.16
C SER A 303 14.38 -4.26 26.27
N PRO A 304 14.48 -3.48 27.38
CA PRO A 304 15.30 -3.82 28.54
C PRO A 304 14.84 -5.12 29.26
#